data_108b546cf776983b2607fead078d6d10
#
_entry.id   108b546cf776983b2607fead078d6d10
#
_cell.length_a   1.000
_cell.length_b   1.000
_cell.length_c   1.000
_cell.angle_alpha   90.00
_cell.angle_beta   90.00
_cell.angle_gamma   90.00
#
_symmetry.space_group_name_H-M   'P 1'
#
loop_
_entity.id
_entity.type
_entity.pdbx_description
1 polymer ?
#
loop_
_entity_poly.entity_id
_entity_poly.type
_entity_poly.pdbx_seq_one_letter_code
_entity_poly.pdbx_strand_id
1 'polypeptide(L)'
;MFRTMMKSKIHRATVMQADLHYVGSVTVDQDLLDAADLLPGEQVDIVDITNGARLTTYAIAGERGSGVIGINGAAARLVQPGDLVILISYGMFDDAEARRLEPRVVHVDQFNHIVATGTDAAEPVPGAADQIPGTMRPT
;
A
#
# COMPACT_ATOMS: atom_id res chain seq x y z
N MET A 1 -6.38 -3.96 -26.45
CA MET A 1 -7.16 -3.44 -25.33
C MET A 1 -6.30 -3.43 -24.09
N PHE A 2 -6.25 -2.30 -23.40
CA PHE A 2 -5.53 -2.20 -22.13
C PHE A 2 -6.50 -2.33 -20.96
N ARG A 3 -6.03 -2.95 -19.90
CA ARG A 3 -6.76 -3.10 -18.65
C ARG A 3 -5.96 -2.44 -17.53
N THR A 4 -6.63 -1.72 -16.66
CA THR A 4 -6.01 -1.20 -15.43
C THR A 4 -6.10 -2.30 -14.37
N MET A 5 -4.94 -2.76 -13.91
CA MET A 5 -4.82 -3.87 -12.98
C MET A 5 -4.09 -3.41 -11.72
N MET A 6 -4.44 -4.01 -10.59
CA MET A 6 -3.65 -3.81 -9.38
C MET A 6 -2.29 -4.47 -9.57
N LYS A 7 -1.24 -3.65 -9.56
CA LYS A 7 0.12 -4.09 -9.79
C LYS A 7 0.78 -4.55 -8.49
N SER A 8 0.53 -3.81 -7.41
CA SER A 8 1.07 -4.13 -6.09
C SER A 8 0.26 -3.49 -4.99
N LYS A 9 0.42 -4.00 -3.77
CA LYS A 9 -0.07 -3.32 -2.57
C LYS A 9 0.84 -3.58 -1.38
N ILE A 10 0.89 -2.60 -0.49
CA ILE A 10 1.47 -2.73 0.84
C ILE A 10 0.27 -2.81 1.78
N HIS A 11 0.08 -3.97 2.39
CA HIS A 11 -1.15 -4.31 3.08
C HIS A 11 -1.05 -4.05 4.58
N ARG A 12 -1.97 -3.19 5.09
CA ARG A 12 -2.15 -2.89 6.51
C ARG A 12 -0.90 -2.29 7.17
N ALA A 13 -0.31 -1.32 6.49
CA ALA A 13 0.76 -0.52 7.06
C ALA A 13 0.22 0.46 8.09
N THR A 14 1.05 0.79 9.07
CA THR A 14 0.72 1.76 10.12
C THR A 14 1.28 3.12 9.75
N VAL A 15 0.45 4.16 9.76
CA VAL A 15 0.90 5.54 9.54
C VAL A 15 1.73 5.97 10.74
N MET A 16 2.99 6.36 10.48
CA MET A 16 3.93 6.77 11.52
C MET A 16 3.91 8.27 11.78
N GLN A 17 3.62 9.05 10.74
CA GLN A 17 3.59 10.51 10.83
C GLN A 17 2.63 11.09 9.80
N ALA A 18 2.10 12.27 10.10
CA ALA A 18 1.29 13.05 9.18
C ALA A 18 1.59 14.52 9.40
N ASP A 19 1.95 15.25 8.34
CA ASP A 19 2.31 16.66 8.44
C ASP A 19 1.65 17.46 7.31
N LEU A 20 0.71 18.32 7.71
CA LEU A 20 -0.07 19.15 6.79
C LEU A 20 0.80 20.13 6.00
N HIS A 21 1.92 20.56 6.56
CA HIS A 21 2.78 21.61 6.01
C HIS A 21 3.89 21.09 5.10
N TYR A 22 4.06 19.77 4.98
CA TYR A 22 4.99 19.19 4.03
C TYR A 22 4.38 19.14 2.63
N VAL A 23 5.23 19.07 1.61
CA VAL A 23 4.77 18.90 0.23
C VAL A 23 3.97 17.61 0.13
N GLY A 24 2.78 17.70 -0.48
CA GLY A 24 1.82 16.59 -0.54
C GLY A 24 2.38 15.35 -1.20
N SER A 25 2.36 14.23 -0.48
CA SER A 25 2.89 12.94 -0.93
C SER A 25 2.73 11.90 0.17
N VAL A 26 3.15 10.67 -0.10
CA VAL A 26 3.37 9.68 0.95
C VAL A 26 4.84 9.25 0.94
N THR A 27 5.50 9.44 2.08
CA THR A 27 6.88 8.98 2.28
C THR A 27 6.83 7.51 2.69
N VAL A 28 7.52 6.65 1.93
CA VAL A 28 7.49 5.20 2.12
C VAL A 28 8.92 4.68 2.25
N ASP A 29 9.17 3.89 3.28
CA ASP A 29 10.44 3.18 3.47
C ASP A 29 10.89 2.56 2.13
N GLN A 30 12.15 2.80 1.75
CA GLN A 30 12.70 2.31 0.48
C GLN A 30 12.58 0.78 0.36
N ASP A 31 12.70 0.03 1.46
CA ASP A 31 12.52 -1.41 1.43
C ASP A 31 11.12 -1.81 0.98
N LEU A 32 10.12 -1.05 1.39
CA LEU A 32 8.73 -1.28 0.98
C LEU A 32 8.52 -0.90 -0.48
N LEU A 33 9.13 0.19 -0.94
CA LEU A 33 9.07 0.58 -2.33
C LEU A 33 9.68 -0.49 -3.23
N ASP A 34 10.85 -1.02 -2.84
CA ASP A 34 11.52 -2.08 -3.60
C ASP A 34 10.66 -3.35 -3.66
N ALA A 35 10.11 -3.76 -2.51
CA ALA A 35 9.31 -4.97 -2.45
C ALA A 35 8.01 -4.86 -3.25
N ALA A 36 7.40 -3.68 -3.27
CA ALA A 36 6.15 -3.41 -4.00
C ALA A 36 6.39 -2.99 -5.45
N ASP A 37 7.65 -2.88 -5.88
CA ASP A 37 8.02 -2.38 -7.20
C ASP A 37 7.39 -1.01 -7.48
N LEU A 38 7.57 -0.10 -6.54
CA LEU A 38 7.13 1.29 -6.62
C LEU A 38 8.34 2.19 -6.80
N LEU A 39 8.24 3.12 -7.74
CA LEU A 39 9.27 4.13 -7.95
C LEU A 39 8.89 5.43 -7.22
N PRO A 40 9.87 6.22 -6.76
CA PRO A 40 9.59 7.58 -6.32
C PRO A 40 8.89 8.37 -7.43
N GLY A 41 7.83 9.08 -7.08
CA GLY A 41 7.01 9.81 -8.05
C GLY A 41 5.86 9.01 -8.65
N GLU A 42 5.81 7.71 -8.39
CA GLU A 42 4.73 6.86 -8.90
C GLU A 42 3.44 7.12 -8.15
N GLN A 43 2.33 7.11 -8.87
CA GLN A 43 1.00 7.30 -8.30
C GLN A 43 0.64 6.10 -7.42
N VAL A 44 0.09 6.40 -6.25
CA VAL A 44 -0.45 5.38 -5.33
C VAL A 44 -1.78 5.84 -4.76
N ASP A 45 -2.67 4.87 -4.54
CA ASP A 45 -3.88 5.07 -3.77
C ASP A 45 -3.64 4.66 -2.33
N ILE A 46 -4.16 5.44 -1.39
CA ILE A 46 -4.16 5.13 0.02
C ILE A 46 -5.60 4.85 0.44
N VAL A 47 -5.82 3.69 1.03
CA VAL A 47 -7.10 3.32 1.61
C VAL A 47 -6.90 3.22 3.12
N ASP A 48 -7.59 4.06 3.88
CA ASP A 48 -7.50 4.07 5.34
C ASP A 48 -8.53 3.11 5.91
N ILE A 49 -8.05 2.03 6.52
CA ILE A 49 -8.93 1.00 7.12
C ILE A 49 -9.64 1.56 8.34
N THR A 50 -8.98 2.44 9.07
CA THR A 50 -9.49 2.97 10.35
C THR A 50 -10.71 3.86 10.16
N ASN A 51 -10.73 4.70 9.10
CA ASN A 51 -11.82 5.65 8.88
C ASN A 51 -12.53 5.54 7.53
N GLY A 52 -12.07 4.66 6.65
CA GLY A 52 -12.68 4.45 5.33
C GLY A 52 -12.31 5.48 4.28
N ALA A 53 -11.44 6.43 4.56
CA ALA A 53 -11.00 7.42 3.59
C ALA A 53 -10.21 6.76 2.45
N ARG A 54 -10.32 7.34 1.25
CA ARG A 54 -9.60 6.87 0.07
C ARG A 54 -9.09 8.08 -0.69
N LEU A 55 -7.81 8.08 -1.03
CA LEU A 55 -7.19 9.19 -1.73
C LEU A 55 -6.11 8.71 -2.67
N THR A 56 -5.77 9.56 -3.63
CA THR A 56 -4.69 9.33 -4.59
C THR A 56 -3.59 10.34 -4.36
N THR A 57 -2.34 9.87 -4.33
CA THR A 57 -1.17 10.71 -4.18
C THR A 57 0.01 10.06 -4.93
N TYR A 58 1.24 10.41 -4.59
CA TYR A 58 2.44 9.81 -5.17
C TYR A 58 3.46 9.52 -4.08
N ALA A 59 4.35 8.55 -4.36
CA ALA A 59 5.31 8.07 -3.41
C ALA A 59 6.59 8.91 -3.40
N ILE A 60 7.15 9.11 -2.21
CA ILE A 60 8.50 9.64 -2.00
C ILE A 60 9.28 8.59 -1.22
N ALA A 61 10.56 8.41 -1.56
CA ALA A 61 11.41 7.45 -0.87
C ALA A 61 11.78 7.96 0.53
N GLY A 62 11.53 7.12 1.53
CA GLY A 62 11.97 7.32 2.90
C GLY A 62 13.20 6.47 3.21
N GLU A 63 13.80 6.72 4.38
CA GLU A 63 14.99 6.02 4.82
C GLU A 63 14.76 4.50 4.84
N ARG A 64 15.69 3.76 4.25
CA ARG A 64 15.63 2.31 4.18
C ARG A 64 15.68 1.68 5.57
N GLY A 65 14.74 0.79 5.85
CA GLY A 65 14.64 0.09 7.12
C GLY A 65 14.01 0.89 8.25
N SER A 66 13.56 2.12 7.97
CA SER A 66 12.96 3.00 8.99
C SER A 66 11.53 2.61 9.36
N GLY A 67 10.83 1.88 8.50
CA GLY A 67 9.41 1.61 8.64
C GLY A 67 8.53 2.83 8.39
N VAL A 68 9.07 3.89 7.77
CA VAL A 68 8.30 5.11 7.61
C VAL A 68 7.15 4.92 6.62
N ILE A 69 5.97 5.31 7.05
CA ILE A 69 4.80 5.62 6.23
C ILE A 69 4.35 7.00 6.71
N GLY A 70 4.73 8.01 5.97
CA GLY A 70 4.49 9.41 6.34
C GLY A 70 3.54 10.08 5.36
N ILE A 71 2.46 10.65 5.89
CA ILE A 71 1.46 11.33 5.07
C ILE A 71 1.76 12.82 5.08
N ASN A 72 1.95 13.38 3.91
CA ASN A 72 2.39 14.76 3.74
C ASN A 72 1.32 15.60 3.06
N GLY A 73 1.20 16.86 3.48
CA GLY A 73 0.32 17.85 2.85
C GLY A 73 -1.16 17.60 3.11
N ALA A 74 -2.01 17.91 2.14
CA ALA A 74 -3.46 17.86 2.29
C ALA A 74 -4.01 16.49 2.70
N ALA A 75 -3.35 15.40 2.33
CA ALA A 75 -3.74 14.04 2.72
C ALA A 75 -3.69 13.86 4.24
N ALA A 76 -2.88 14.64 4.97
CA ALA A 76 -2.84 14.60 6.42
C ALA A 76 -4.15 15.03 7.09
N ARG A 77 -5.07 15.60 6.34
CA ARG A 77 -6.43 15.88 6.83
C ARG A 77 -7.31 14.63 6.91
N LEU A 78 -7.00 13.61 6.13
CA LEU A 78 -7.80 12.39 6.02
C LEU A 78 -7.19 11.20 6.76
N VAL A 79 -5.87 11.21 6.94
CA VAL A 79 -5.11 10.07 7.48
C VAL A 79 -4.28 10.54 8.65
N GLN A 80 -4.40 9.85 9.78
CA GLN A 80 -3.74 10.23 11.03
C GLN A 80 -2.68 9.21 11.44
N PRO A 81 -1.65 9.62 12.22
CA PRO A 81 -0.72 8.65 12.82
C PRO A 81 -1.48 7.58 13.62
N GLY A 82 -1.04 6.34 13.45
CA GLY A 82 -1.68 5.18 14.07
C GLY A 82 -2.75 4.53 13.21
N ASP A 83 -3.23 5.18 12.16
CA ASP A 83 -4.18 4.57 11.24
C ASP A 83 -3.55 3.40 10.50
N LEU A 84 -4.36 2.38 10.21
CA LEU A 84 -3.98 1.30 9.32
C LEU A 84 -4.38 1.65 7.89
N VAL A 85 -3.43 1.55 6.97
CA VAL A 85 -3.66 1.89 5.57
C VAL A 85 -3.21 0.77 4.64
N ILE A 86 -3.80 0.74 3.45
CA ILE A 86 -3.34 -0.07 2.34
C ILE A 86 -2.87 0.89 1.26
N LEU A 87 -1.63 0.74 0.80
CA LEU A 87 -1.11 1.48 -0.35
C LEU A 87 -1.25 0.59 -1.57
N ILE A 88 -1.93 1.08 -2.59
CA ILE A 88 -2.26 0.30 -3.79
C ILE A 88 -1.69 1.00 -5.01
N SER A 89 -1.01 0.23 -5.86
CA SER A 89 -0.50 0.69 -7.14
C SER A 89 -1.19 -0.04 -8.28
N TYR A 90 -1.58 0.70 -9.30
CA TYR A 90 -2.20 0.18 -10.50
C TYR A 90 -1.31 0.43 -11.71
N GLY A 91 -1.40 -0.41 -12.69
CA GLY A 91 -0.72 -0.26 -13.96
C GLY A 91 -1.65 -0.60 -15.12
N MET A 92 -1.33 -0.10 -16.29
CA MET A 92 -2.04 -0.43 -17.52
C MET A 92 -1.28 -1.54 -18.24
N PHE A 93 -1.99 -2.62 -18.54
CA PHE A 93 -1.44 -3.80 -19.17
C PHE A 93 -2.28 -4.16 -20.39
N ASP A 94 -1.66 -4.64 -21.46
CA ASP A 94 -2.46 -5.22 -22.53
C ASP A 94 -3.18 -6.46 -22.02
N ASP A 95 -4.18 -6.93 -22.78
CA ASP A 95 -5.02 -8.02 -22.33
C ASP A 95 -4.22 -9.30 -22.02
N ALA A 96 -3.23 -9.63 -22.84
CA ALA A 96 -2.40 -10.82 -22.64
C ALA A 96 -1.53 -10.70 -21.37
N GLU A 97 -0.91 -9.55 -21.15
CA GLU A 97 -0.13 -9.30 -19.95
C GLU A 97 -1.01 -9.30 -18.69
N ALA A 98 -2.19 -8.67 -18.77
CA ALA A 98 -3.12 -8.62 -17.65
C ALA A 98 -3.54 -10.02 -17.17
N ARG A 99 -3.73 -10.94 -18.11
CA ARG A 99 -4.13 -12.32 -17.79
C ARG A 99 -3.01 -13.13 -17.11
N ARG A 100 -1.74 -12.70 -17.30
CA ARG A 100 -0.57 -13.36 -16.71
C ARG A 100 -0.02 -12.61 -15.51
N LEU A 101 -0.57 -11.45 -15.18
CA LEU A 101 -0.05 -10.60 -14.13
C LEU A 101 -0.10 -11.29 -12.77
N GLU A 102 1.04 -11.31 -12.11
CA GLU A 102 1.15 -11.69 -10.71
C GLU A 102 1.44 -10.42 -9.90
N PRO A 103 0.46 -9.88 -9.18
CA PRO A 103 0.68 -8.68 -8.38
C PRO A 103 1.66 -8.94 -7.25
N ARG A 104 2.34 -7.90 -6.80
CA ARG A 104 3.21 -7.97 -5.63
C ARG A 104 2.43 -7.53 -4.41
N VAL A 105 2.31 -8.41 -3.43
CA VAL A 105 1.61 -8.13 -2.18
C VAL A 105 2.63 -8.15 -1.05
N VAL A 106 2.78 -7.03 -0.37
CA VAL A 106 3.74 -6.88 0.72
C VAL A 106 2.96 -6.81 2.03
N HIS A 107 3.21 -7.77 2.91
CA HIS A 107 2.63 -7.81 4.25
C HIS A 107 3.64 -7.28 5.26
N VAL A 108 3.19 -6.41 6.14
CA VAL A 108 4.05 -5.77 7.14
C VAL A 108 3.50 -5.98 8.56
N ASP A 109 4.38 -5.85 9.54
CA ASP A 109 4.02 -5.84 10.94
C ASP A 109 3.65 -4.42 11.40
N GLN A 110 3.40 -4.26 12.69
CA GLN A 110 3.01 -2.98 13.29
C GLN A 110 4.09 -1.89 13.21
N PHE A 111 5.32 -2.26 12.88
CA PHE A 111 6.44 -1.33 12.67
C PHE A 111 6.76 -1.13 11.21
N ASN A 112 5.91 -1.66 10.32
CA ASN A 112 6.08 -1.60 8.86
C ASN A 112 7.31 -2.37 8.35
N HIS A 113 7.75 -3.36 9.09
CA HIS A 113 8.77 -4.28 8.59
C HIS A 113 8.10 -5.42 7.83
N ILE A 114 8.72 -5.84 6.73
CA ILE A 114 8.16 -6.88 5.88
C ILE A 114 8.18 -8.22 6.62
N VAL A 115 7.01 -8.86 6.71
CA VAL A 115 6.87 -10.20 7.32
C VAL A 115 6.61 -11.27 6.27
N ALA A 116 6.06 -10.90 5.12
CA ALA A 116 5.81 -11.81 4.02
C ALA A 116 5.58 -11.04 2.73
N THR A 117 5.89 -11.69 1.60
CA THR A 117 5.53 -11.20 0.27
C THR A 117 4.76 -12.31 -0.45
N GLY A 118 3.86 -11.92 -1.34
CA GLY A 118 3.05 -12.87 -2.07
C GLY A 118 2.58 -12.31 -3.40
N THR A 119 1.80 -13.10 -4.11
CA THR A 119 1.27 -12.78 -5.44
C THR A 119 -0.25 -12.86 -5.51
N ASP A 120 -0.90 -13.15 -4.38
CA ASP A 120 -2.36 -13.23 -4.30
C ASP A 120 -2.92 -12.02 -3.56
N ALA A 121 -3.59 -11.14 -4.29
CA ALA A 121 -4.18 -9.93 -3.74
C ALA A 121 -5.30 -10.21 -2.71
N ALA A 122 -5.86 -11.42 -2.71
CA ALA A 122 -6.94 -11.81 -1.81
C ALA A 122 -6.46 -12.37 -0.47
N GLU A 123 -5.15 -12.65 -0.33
CA GLU A 123 -4.62 -13.30 0.87
C GLU A 123 -4.40 -12.31 2.01
N PRO A 124 -4.78 -12.69 3.23
CA PRO A 124 -4.44 -11.91 4.43
C PRO A 124 -2.98 -12.10 4.82
N VAL A 125 -2.53 -11.36 5.81
CA VAL A 125 -1.23 -11.59 6.43
C VAL A 125 -1.20 -13.02 6.97
N PRO A 126 -0.16 -13.82 6.66
CA PRO A 126 -0.06 -15.19 7.16
C PRO A 126 -0.18 -15.25 8.69
N GLY A 127 -1.10 -16.09 9.19
CA GLY A 127 -1.35 -16.26 10.62
C GLY A 127 -2.23 -15.19 11.26
N ALA A 128 -2.71 -14.19 10.50
CA ALA A 128 -3.60 -13.17 11.03
C ALA A 128 -5.00 -13.73 11.31
N ALA A 129 -5.47 -13.59 12.55
CA ALA A 129 -6.79 -14.09 12.94
C ALA A 129 -7.92 -13.13 12.61
N ASP A 130 -7.61 -11.85 12.39
CA ASP A 130 -8.58 -10.77 12.14
C ASP A 130 -8.82 -10.49 10.66
N GLN A 131 -8.23 -11.29 9.77
CA GLN A 131 -8.34 -11.12 8.33
C GLN A 131 -8.88 -12.38 7.68
N ILE A 132 -9.68 -12.18 6.66
CA ILE A 132 -10.31 -13.26 5.88
C ILE A 132 -9.89 -13.08 4.42
N PRO A 133 -9.46 -14.16 3.71
CA PRO A 133 -9.13 -14.06 2.29
C PRO A 133 -10.31 -13.49 1.49
N GLY A 134 -10.03 -12.59 0.56
CA GLY A 134 -11.06 -11.97 -0.26
C GLY A 134 -11.84 -12.95 -1.15
N THR A 135 -11.32 -14.16 -1.33
CA THR A 135 -11.98 -15.24 -2.07
C THR A 135 -13.00 -16.02 -1.24
N MET A 136 -13.00 -15.85 0.09
CA MET A 136 -13.96 -16.52 0.98
C MET A 136 -15.26 -15.74 1.04
N ARG A 137 -16.38 -16.46 1.00
CA ARG A 137 -17.69 -15.86 1.17
C ARG A 137 -18.13 -15.98 2.62
N PRO A 138 -18.72 -14.93 3.22
CA PRO A 138 -19.34 -15.03 4.53
C PRO A 138 -20.46 -16.07 4.48
N THR A 139 -20.56 -16.87 5.51
CA THR A 139 -21.65 -17.86 5.69
C THR A 139 -22.78 -17.26 6.51
#